data_9008e2086072d3bbc172bf0c5d540411
#
_entry.id   9008e2086072d3bbc172bf0c5d540411
#
_cell.length_a   1.000
_cell.length_b   1.000
_cell.length_c   1.000
_cell.angle_alpha   90.00
_cell.angle_beta   90.00
_cell.angle_gamma   90.00
#
_symmetry.space_group_name_H-M   'P 1'
#
loop_
_entity.id
_entity.type
_entity.pdbx_description
1 polymer ?
#
loop_
_entity_poly.entity_id
_entity_poly.type
_entity_poly.pdbx_seq_one_letter_code
_entity_poly.pdbx_strand_id
1 'polypeptide(L)'
;MTAAPWDAIVLGADSNGLVTAHYLARAGRRVLVVDPRQEPDARVDVGWVPPQIIRELKIDARTSGVEQSDPWIAAPLAGGGRLELWRDVAKSADAIRKVSPADAGKWAEFCTRMRRLAGVLEALYVEAAPDIETRQIGELLHLGRVGLHVRRLGKQTMIDLIRILPMSIAELLDDWFENDTLKGILGAAGVWHLRQGPRAAGTAFNFLHHHAGSPAGVFRPPWSKLTQTLATMPGVEIRRGTAATIVARGGRATGVRVGNEEISATLVVSSADPRTTFEHLKPQLDAEFVRAVGNIKMRACVVRGAWRGNGSRVPLCVAPSLDYLEHAYDDAKYGRPSAQPYVEAMGTEIHVQYAATVDAGLAARVATALGVSSDQVTLEPANGHLYHGDLTLDQILFMRPVPGWSRYRTPIHGLYLCGPGTHPGGGIAGAAGRNAARVILKET
;
A
#
# COMPACT_ATOMS: atom_id res chain seq x y z
N MET A 1 -1.30 24.08 36.40
CA MET A 1 -0.69 22.76 36.49
C MET A 1 -0.51 22.25 35.08
N THR A 2 0.70 22.09 34.57
CA THR A 2 0.94 21.45 33.27
C THR A 2 0.53 19.98 33.39
N ALA A 3 -0.34 19.52 32.50
CA ALA A 3 -0.72 18.12 32.46
C ALA A 3 0.54 17.23 32.34
N ALA A 4 0.52 16.04 32.97
CA ALA A 4 1.61 15.10 32.83
C ALA A 4 1.87 14.77 31.35
N PRO A 5 3.14 14.70 30.91
CA PRO A 5 3.48 14.44 29.52
C PRO A 5 2.90 13.09 29.07
N TRP A 6 2.57 12.97 27.80
CA TRP A 6 2.22 11.70 27.16
C TRP A 6 3.47 10.83 27.00
N ASP A 7 3.32 9.52 27.14
CA ASP A 7 4.43 8.62 26.81
C ASP A 7 4.69 8.62 25.30
N ALA A 8 3.60 8.66 24.48
CA ALA A 8 3.71 8.74 23.05
C ALA A 8 2.59 9.58 22.41
N ILE A 9 2.93 10.35 21.40
CA ILE A 9 1.96 10.98 20.49
C ILE A 9 2.14 10.39 19.11
N VAL A 10 1.03 9.91 18.52
CA VAL A 10 0.98 9.38 17.17
C VAL A 10 0.29 10.38 16.25
N LEU A 11 0.93 10.76 15.15
CA LEU A 11 0.39 11.67 14.16
C LEU A 11 -0.22 10.86 13.00
N GLY A 12 -1.54 10.98 12.85
CA GLY A 12 -2.36 10.28 11.85
C GLY A 12 -3.09 9.07 12.41
N ALA A 13 -4.41 9.02 12.17
CA ALA A 13 -5.30 7.92 12.54
C ALA A 13 -5.65 7.04 11.34
N ASP A 14 -4.66 6.72 10.49
CA ASP A 14 -4.74 5.65 9.49
C ASP A 14 -4.43 4.27 10.12
N SER A 15 -4.53 3.21 9.32
CA SER A 15 -4.30 1.84 9.80
C SER A 15 -2.95 1.65 10.49
N ASN A 16 -1.88 2.27 9.99
CA ASN A 16 -0.54 2.14 10.59
C ASN A 16 -0.40 2.94 11.87
N GLY A 17 -0.88 4.20 11.89
CA GLY A 17 -0.87 5.04 13.07
C GLY A 17 -1.67 4.43 14.22
N LEU A 18 -2.90 3.96 13.94
CA LEU A 18 -3.75 3.32 14.94
C LEU A 18 -3.18 1.97 15.42
N VAL A 19 -2.63 1.15 14.54
CA VAL A 19 -1.93 -0.08 14.94
C VAL A 19 -0.78 0.27 15.89
N THR A 20 0.07 1.24 15.54
CA THR A 20 1.16 1.67 16.43
C THR A 20 0.64 2.11 17.78
N ALA A 21 -0.38 2.96 17.80
CA ALA A 21 -0.98 3.48 19.03
C ALA A 21 -1.49 2.37 19.94
N HIS A 22 -2.25 1.41 19.39
CA HIS A 22 -2.77 0.28 20.16
C HIS A 22 -1.69 -0.67 20.68
N TYR A 23 -0.60 -0.90 19.91
CA TYR A 23 0.54 -1.70 20.43
C TYR A 23 1.24 -1.01 21.59
N LEU A 24 1.48 0.30 21.50
CA LEU A 24 2.09 1.08 22.59
C LEU A 24 1.17 1.14 23.82
N ALA A 25 -0.13 1.37 23.62
CA ALA A 25 -1.10 1.40 24.72
C ALA A 25 -1.21 0.04 25.43
N ARG A 26 -1.17 -1.08 24.71
CA ARG A 26 -1.14 -2.44 25.29
C ARG A 26 0.12 -2.74 26.09
N ALA A 27 1.22 -2.07 25.77
CA ALA A 27 2.47 -2.13 26.54
C ALA A 27 2.44 -1.18 27.76
N GLY A 28 1.29 -0.60 28.10
CA GLY A 28 1.11 0.27 29.28
C GLY A 28 1.48 1.73 29.04
N ARG A 29 1.70 2.17 27.78
CA ARG A 29 2.01 3.57 27.46
C ARG A 29 0.73 4.39 27.37
N ARG A 30 0.76 5.60 27.87
CA ARG A 30 -0.28 6.59 27.68
C ARG A 30 -0.14 7.23 26.30
N VAL A 31 -1.07 6.95 25.38
CA VAL A 31 -0.95 7.32 23.96
C VAL A 31 -2.04 8.29 23.54
N LEU A 32 -1.64 9.38 22.88
CA LEU A 32 -2.51 10.31 22.18
C LEU A 32 -2.32 10.16 20.66
N VAL A 33 -3.40 9.99 19.93
CA VAL A 33 -3.40 10.10 18.46
C VAL A 33 -3.94 11.47 18.07
N VAL A 34 -3.25 12.18 17.16
CA VAL A 34 -3.68 13.48 16.61
C VAL A 34 -3.90 13.31 15.11
N ASP A 35 -5.12 13.60 14.65
CA ASP A 35 -5.51 13.45 13.24
C ASP A 35 -6.12 14.77 12.72
N PRO A 36 -5.61 15.34 11.61
CA PRO A 36 -6.18 16.56 11.04
C PRO A 36 -7.60 16.38 10.49
N ARG A 37 -8.03 15.14 10.19
CA ARG A 37 -9.38 14.86 9.69
C ARG A 37 -10.41 15.00 10.80
N GLN A 38 -11.54 15.64 10.51
CA GLN A 38 -12.67 15.78 11.44
C GLN A 38 -13.32 14.42 11.72
N GLU A 39 -13.60 13.68 10.66
CA GLU A 39 -14.26 12.39 10.72
C GLU A 39 -13.27 11.25 10.47
N PRO A 40 -13.54 10.06 11.00
CA PRO A 40 -12.82 8.85 10.62
C PRO A 40 -12.89 8.62 9.11
N ASP A 41 -11.84 8.11 8.52
CA ASP A 41 -11.90 7.69 7.12
C ASP A 41 -12.92 6.53 7.00
N ALA A 42 -14.03 6.81 6.31
CA ALA A 42 -15.10 5.83 6.11
C ALA A 42 -14.78 4.81 5.01
N ARG A 43 -13.70 5.06 4.23
CA ARG A 43 -13.27 4.17 3.15
C ARG A 43 -12.67 2.88 3.70
N VAL A 44 -12.77 1.83 2.92
CA VAL A 44 -12.12 0.55 3.24
C VAL A 44 -10.61 0.67 3.08
N ASP A 45 -9.87 -0.02 3.95
CA ASP A 45 -8.44 -0.18 3.79
C ASP A 45 -8.18 -1.19 2.66
N VAL A 46 -7.44 -0.77 1.65
CA VAL A 46 -7.01 -1.65 0.55
C VAL A 46 -5.60 -2.13 0.87
N GLY A 47 -5.47 -3.40 1.20
CA GLY A 47 -4.19 -4.00 1.55
C GLY A 47 -4.33 -5.22 2.45
N TRP A 48 -3.31 -6.07 2.43
CA TRP A 48 -3.23 -7.21 3.31
C TRP A 48 -3.02 -6.76 4.77
N VAL A 49 -3.87 -7.25 5.66
CA VAL A 49 -3.66 -7.13 7.11
C VAL A 49 -2.95 -8.40 7.59
N PRO A 50 -1.71 -8.33 8.06
CA PRO A 50 -1.03 -9.49 8.62
C PRO A 50 -1.84 -10.15 9.76
N PRO A 51 -2.06 -11.48 9.73
CA PRO A 51 -2.85 -12.18 10.76
C PRO A 51 -2.32 -11.98 12.19
N GLN A 52 -1.03 -11.65 12.32
CA GLN A 52 -0.41 -11.31 13.60
C GLN A 52 -1.09 -10.10 14.26
N ILE A 53 -1.42 -9.05 13.47
CA ILE A 53 -2.09 -7.85 13.99
C ILE A 53 -3.44 -8.20 14.58
N ILE A 54 -4.24 -8.97 13.85
CA ILE A 54 -5.57 -9.42 14.28
C ILE A 54 -5.48 -10.19 15.60
N ARG A 55 -4.55 -11.14 15.70
CA ARG A 55 -4.35 -11.97 16.90
C ARG A 55 -3.79 -11.17 18.07
N GLU A 56 -2.73 -10.39 17.84
CA GLU A 56 -2.01 -9.67 18.89
C GLU A 56 -2.85 -8.53 19.46
N LEU A 57 -3.63 -7.84 18.65
CA LEU A 57 -4.56 -6.80 19.12
C LEU A 57 -5.93 -7.35 19.57
N LYS A 58 -6.18 -8.66 19.40
CA LYS A 58 -7.46 -9.34 19.71
C LYS A 58 -8.64 -8.70 18.97
N ILE A 59 -8.44 -8.36 17.70
CA ILE A 59 -9.47 -7.80 16.84
C ILE A 59 -10.41 -8.92 16.42
N ASP A 60 -11.73 -8.69 16.49
CA ASP A 60 -12.69 -9.62 15.93
C ASP A 60 -12.57 -9.60 14.39
N ALA A 61 -12.15 -10.73 13.82
CA ALA A 61 -11.99 -10.89 12.39
C ALA A 61 -13.30 -10.67 11.60
N ARG A 62 -14.46 -10.84 12.24
CA ARG A 62 -15.76 -10.59 11.61
C ARG A 62 -16.05 -9.10 11.46
N THR A 63 -15.60 -8.27 12.41
CA THR A 63 -15.81 -6.82 12.37
C THR A 63 -14.76 -6.09 11.52
N SER A 64 -13.54 -6.63 11.42
CA SER A 64 -12.45 -6.04 10.66
C SER A 64 -12.42 -6.43 9.18
N GLY A 65 -13.10 -7.54 8.81
CA GLY A 65 -13.17 -8.01 7.42
C GLY A 65 -14.22 -7.28 6.59
N VAL A 66 -13.96 -7.21 5.29
CA VAL A 66 -14.95 -6.83 4.29
C VAL A 66 -15.27 -8.07 3.47
N GLU A 67 -16.55 -8.31 3.23
CA GLU A 67 -16.97 -9.37 2.31
C GLU A 67 -16.35 -9.08 0.93
N GLN A 68 -15.56 -10.03 0.45
CA GLN A 68 -14.90 -9.90 -0.83
C GLN A 68 -15.78 -10.49 -1.92
N SER A 69 -15.91 -9.76 -3.02
CA SER A 69 -16.70 -10.20 -4.16
C SER A 69 -16.15 -11.50 -4.78
N ASP A 70 -17.06 -12.28 -5.33
CA ASP A 70 -16.75 -13.44 -6.16
C ASP A 70 -17.74 -13.49 -7.34
N PRO A 71 -17.32 -13.13 -8.56
CA PRO A 71 -15.94 -12.94 -9.05
C PRO A 71 -15.22 -11.78 -8.38
N TRP A 72 -13.88 -11.90 -8.24
CA TRP A 72 -13.04 -10.87 -7.62
C TRP A 72 -12.73 -9.71 -8.56
N ILE A 73 -12.89 -9.89 -9.89
CA ILE A 73 -12.73 -8.85 -10.92
C ILE A 73 -13.48 -9.25 -12.18
N ALA A 74 -13.95 -8.26 -12.91
CA ALA A 74 -14.45 -8.39 -14.26
C ALA A 74 -13.82 -7.33 -15.17
N ALA A 75 -13.57 -7.67 -16.43
CA ALA A 75 -13.12 -6.75 -17.45
C ALA A 75 -13.99 -6.84 -18.71
N PRO A 76 -14.34 -5.72 -19.35
CA PRO A 76 -15.09 -5.73 -20.58
C PRO A 76 -14.27 -6.36 -21.71
N LEU A 77 -14.92 -7.14 -22.57
CA LEU A 77 -14.35 -7.72 -23.78
C LEU A 77 -14.66 -6.85 -24.99
N ALA A 78 -13.73 -6.74 -25.94
CA ALA A 78 -13.89 -5.96 -27.16
C ALA A 78 -15.12 -6.38 -28.00
N GLY A 79 -15.46 -7.67 -27.99
CA GLY A 79 -16.61 -8.25 -28.70
C GLY A 79 -17.94 -8.18 -27.93
N GLY A 80 -17.97 -7.49 -26.79
CA GLY A 80 -19.11 -7.47 -25.87
C GLY A 80 -19.04 -8.58 -24.81
N GLY A 81 -19.74 -8.38 -23.69
CA GLY A 81 -19.64 -9.25 -22.54
C GLY A 81 -18.46 -8.90 -21.64
N ARG A 82 -18.10 -9.81 -20.71
CA ARG A 82 -17.04 -9.59 -19.71
C ARG A 82 -16.26 -10.87 -19.48
N LEU A 83 -14.94 -10.74 -19.26
CA LEU A 83 -14.12 -11.78 -18.65
C LEU A 83 -14.20 -11.62 -17.13
N GLU A 84 -14.70 -12.62 -16.44
CA GLU A 84 -14.80 -12.65 -14.99
C GLU A 84 -13.78 -13.64 -14.42
N LEU A 85 -13.00 -13.21 -13.43
CA LEU A 85 -12.08 -14.07 -12.71
C LEU A 85 -12.60 -14.30 -11.28
N TRP A 86 -12.62 -15.58 -10.89
CA TRP A 86 -13.22 -16.06 -9.67
C TRP A 86 -12.13 -16.39 -8.62
N ARG A 87 -12.54 -16.41 -7.36
CA ARG A 87 -11.65 -16.88 -6.26
C ARG A 87 -11.31 -18.36 -6.41
N ASP A 88 -12.19 -19.13 -7.03
CA ASP A 88 -11.93 -20.50 -7.44
C ASP A 88 -11.10 -20.51 -8.73
N VAL A 89 -9.90 -21.14 -8.64
CA VAL A 89 -8.94 -21.21 -9.76
C VAL A 89 -9.51 -21.99 -10.95
N ALA A 90 -10.27 -23.07 -10.70
CA ALA A 90 -10.85 -23.88 -11.76
C ALA A 90 -11.97 -23.11 -12.49
N LYS A 91 -12.82 -22.40 -11.74
CA LYS A 91 -13.87 -21.57 -12.31
C LYS A 91 -13.31 -20.42 -13.17
N SER A 92 -12.20 -19.82 -12.73
CA SER A 92 -11.47 -18.83 -13.53
C SER A 92 -10.90 -19.46 -14.80
N ALA A 93 -10.31 -20.66 -14.72
CA ALA A 93 -9.82 -21.37 -15.89
C ALA A 93 -10.93 -21.65 -16.90
N ASP A 94 -12.15 -22.00 -16.43
CA ASP A 94 -13.31 -22.20 -17.30
C ASP A 94 -13.79 -20.89 -17.98
N ALA A 95 -13.72 -19.78 -17.29
CA ALA A 95 -13.99 -18.47 -17.86
C ALA A 95 -12.94 -18.06 -18.92
N ILE A 96 -11.65 -18.28 -18.61
CA ILE A 96 -10.53 -18.00 -19.52
C ILE A 96 -10.62 -18.89 -20.76
N ARG A 97 -11.02 -20.15 -20.63
CA ARG A 97 -11.13 -21.10 -21.76
C ARG A 97 -12.07 -20.60 -22.87
N LYS A 98 -13.06 -19.79 -22.52
CA LYS A 98 -13.98 -19.20 -23.51
C LYS A 98 -13.32 -18.16 -24.43
N VAL A 99 -12.21 -17.56 -23.98
CA VAL A 99 -11.48 -16.53 -24.74
C VAL A 99 -10.11 -17.02 -25.19
N SER A 100 -9.47 -17.95 -24.45
CA SER A 100 -8.19 -18.57 -24.78
C SER A 100 -8.06 -19.95 -24.12
N PRO A 101 -8.28 -21.05 -24.87
CA PRO A 101 -8.05 -22.40 -24.35
C PRO A 101 -6.60 -22.66 -23.94
N ALA A 102 -5.62 -22.07 -24.63
CA ALA A 102 -4.20 -22.19 -24.31
C ALA A 102 -3.87 -21.58 -22.93
N ASP A 103 -4.38 -20.37 -22.65
CA ASP A 103 -4.15 -19.68 -21.39
C ASP A 103 -4.83 -20.39 -20.20
N ALA A 104 -6.02 -20.94 -20.43
CA ALA A 104 -6.73 -21.71 -19.42
C ALA A 104 -5.91 -22.94 -18.94
N GLY A 105 -5.17 -23.57 -19.85
CA GLY A 105 -4.27 -24.70 -19.52
C GLY A 105 -3.11 -24.32 -18.61
N LYS A 106 -2.63 -23.08 -18.69
CA LYS A 106 -1.49 -22.56 -17.90
C LYS A 106 -1.93 -21.91 -16.58
N TRP A 107 -3.20 -21.55 -16.45
CA TRP A 107 -3.71 -20.71 -15.35
C TRP A 107 -3.42 -21.26 -13.95
N ALA A 108 -3.70 -22.54 -13.70
CA ALA A 108 -3.54 -23.14 -12.37
C ALA A 108 -2.07 -23.16 -11.92
N GLU A 109 -1.15 -23.46 -12.85
CA GLU A 109 0.29 -23.45 -12.58
C GLU A 109 0.77 -22.03 -12.27
N PHE A 110 0.38 -21.03 -13.07
CA PHE A 110 0.68 -19.62 -12.85
C PHE A 110 0.21 -19.18 -11.46
N CYS A 111 -1.05 -19.45 -11.10
CA CYS A 111 -1.61 -19.08 -9.79
C CYS A 111 -0.81 -19.69 -8.63
N THR A 112 -0.47 -20.96 -8.72
CA THR A 112 0.31 -21.67 -7.70
C THR A 112 1.71 -21.08 -7.56
N ARG A 113 2.37 -20.78 -8.67
CA ARG A 113 3.72 -20.22 -8.68
C ARG A 113 3.74 -18.81 -8.10
N MET A 114 2.82 -17.93 -8.53
CA MET A 114 2.72 -16.56 -8.01
C MET A 114 2.35 -16.54 -6.52
N ARG A 115 1.44 -17.40 -6.08
CA ARG A 115 1.08 -17.53 -4.66
C ARG A 115 2.28 -17.92 -3.79
N ARG A 116 3.12 -18.81 -4.27
CA ARG A 116 4.36 -19.22 -3.57
C ARG A 116 5.32 -18.02 -3.42
N LEU A 117 5.51 -17.24 -4.49
CA LEU A 117 6.40 -16.08 -4.48
C LEU A 117 5.88 -14.97 -3.57
N ALA A 118 4.57 -14.66 -3.61
CA ALA A 118 3.95 -13.69 -2.70
C ALA A 118 4.10 -14.11 -1.22
N GLY A 119 4.02 -15.41 -0.91
CA GLY A 119 4.25 -15.93 0.44
C GLY A 119 5.64 -15.63 0.99
N VAL A 120 6.66 -15.51 0.14
CA VAL A 120 8.00 -15.07 0.56
C VAL A 120 7.96 -13.61 1.02
N LEU A 121 7.31 -12.75 0.25
CA LEU A 121 7.17 -11.33 0.60
C LEU A 121 6.38 -11.16 1.89
N GLU A 122 5.31 -11.94 2.09
CA GLU A 122 4.53 -11.91 3.33
C GLU A 122 5.39 -12.17 4.58
N ALA A 123 6.31 -13.14 4.50
CA ALA A 123 7.22 -13.44 5.59
C ALA A 123 8.19 -12.29 5.90
N LEU A 124 8.61 -11.54 4.87
CA LEU A 124 9.47 -10.36 5.03
C LEU A 124 8.69 -9.16 5.58
N TYR A 125 7.42 -9.01 5.25
CA TYR A 125 6.62 -7.82 5.59
C TYR A 125 6.19 -7.76 7.07
N VAL A 126 6.16 -8.90 7.76
CA VAL A 126 5.77 -8.96 9.17
C VAL A 126 6.91 -8.68 10.15
N GLU A 127 8.11 -8.45 9.65
CA GLU A 127 9.28 -8.09 10.45
C GLU A 127 9.85 -6.74 10.01
N ALA A 128 10.63 -6.09 10.88
CA ALA A 128 11.36 -4.88 10.48
C ALA A 128 12.36 -5.23 9.36
N ALA A 129 12.60 -4.27 8.45
CA ALA A 129 13.62 -4.46 7.41
C ALA A 129 14.95 -4.87 8.05
N PRO A 130 15.65 -5.86 7.46
CA PRO A 130 16.94 -6.28 7.99
C PRO A 130 17.94 -5.13 7.94
N ASP A 131 18.73 -4.99 8.97
CA ASP A 131 19.86 -4.07 9.01
C ASP A 131 21.07 -4.76 8.37
N ILE A 132 21.39 -4.36 7.14
CA ILE A 132 22.51 -4.96 6.38
C ILE A 132 23.88 -4.44 6.81
N GLU A 133 23.94 -3.34 7.54
CA GLU A 133 25.18 -2.74 8.06
C GLU A 133 25.46 -3.13 9.50
N THR A 134 24.60 -3.95 10.09
CA THR A 134 24.66 -4.30 11.51
C THR A 134 25.90 -5.14 11.84
N ARG A 135 26.50 -4.83 12.99
CA ARG A 135 27.50 -5.68 13.65
C ARG A 135 26.96 -6.39 14.90
N GLN A 136 25.67 -6.21 15.19
CA GLN A 136 25.04 -6.83 16.37
C GLN A 136 24.69 -8.29 16.07
N ILE A 137 25.14 -9.19 16.95
CA ILE A 137 24.94 -10.65 16.79
C ILE A 137 23.46 -11.02 16.64
N GLY A 138 22.57 -10.37 17.37
CA GLY A 138 21.13 -10.61 17.29
C GLY A 138 20.54 -10.30 15.91
N GLU A 139 21.01 -9.24 15.25
CA GLU A 139 20.59 -8.86 13.89
C GLU A 139 21.22 -9.78 12.83
N LEU A 140 22.47 -10.19 13.01
CA LEU A 140 23.10 -11.20 12.15
C LEU A 140 22.36 -12.54 12.21
N LEU A 141 21.88 -12.95 13.39
CA LEU A 141 21.03 -14.12 13.56
C LEU A 141 19.67 -13.93 12.87
N HIS A 142 19.11 -12.72 12.90
CA HIS A 142 17.87 -12.40 12.18
C HIS A 142 18.09 -12.52 10.65
N LEU A 143 19.14 -11.92 10.11
CA LEU A 143 19.55 -12.09 8.71
C LEU A 143 19.74 -13.56 8.33
N GLY A 144 20.41 -14.32 9.20
CA GLY A 144 20.60 -15.77 9.03
C GLY A 144 19.27 -16.55 8.97
N ARG A 145 18.29 -16.18 9.81
CA ARG A 145 16.94 -16.79 9.78
C ARG A 145 16.19 -16.46 8.49
N VAL A 146 16.25 -15.21 8.03
CA VAL A 146 15.65 -14.79 6.77
C VAL A 146 16.28 -15.57 5.61
N GLY A 147 17.62 -15.63 5.55
CA GLY A 147 18.35 -16.40 4.56
C GLY A 147 18.02 -17.90 4.58
N LEU A 148 17.90 -18.48 5.78
CA LEU A 148 17.51 -19.89 5.96
C LEU A 148 16.07 -20.12 5.54
N HIS A 149 15.16 -19.19 5.82
CA HIS A 149 13.77 -19.24 5.37
C HIS A 149 13.70 -19.25 3.84
N VAL A 150 14.37 -18.30 3.18
CA VAL A 150 14.46 -18.23 1.72
C VAL A 150 15.08 -19.52 1.15
N ARG A 151 16.16 -20.04 1.75
CA ARG A 151 16.79 -21.31 1.32
C ARG A 151 15.85 -22.51 1.44
N ARG A 152 15.01 -22.56 2.48
CA ARG A 152 14.01 -23.65 2.68
C ARG A 152 12.89 -23.65 1.65
N LEU A 153 12.66 -22.56 0.95
CA LEU A 153 11.68 -22.47 -0.14
C LEU A 153 12.09 -23.27 -1.38
N GLY A 154 13.33 -23.77 -1.42
CA GLY A 154 13.88 -24.57 -2.50
C GLY A 154 14.51 -23.75 -3.62
N LYS A 155 15.41 -24.41 -4.34
CA LYS A 155 16.23 -23.80 -5.41
C LYS A 155 15.36 -23.08 -6.47
N GLN A 156 14.27 -23.72 -6.91
CA GLN A 156 13.42 -23.16 -7.97
C GLN A 156 12.76 -21.84 -7.52
N THR A 157 12.23 -21.76 -6.29
CA THR A 157 11.62 -20.52 -5.78
C THR A 157 12.64 -19.39 -5.66
N MET A 158 13.89 -19.70 -5.28
CA MET A 158 14.96 -18.70 -5.24
C MET A 158 15.30 -18.17 -6.64
N ILE A 159 15.42 -19.06 -7.62
CA ILE A 159 15.67 -18.68 -9.02
C ILE A 159 14.51 -17.80 -9.52
N ASP A 160 13.27 -18.21 -9.25
CA ASP A 160 12.08 -17.48 -9.65
C ASP A 160 12.04 -16.06 -9.04
N LEU A 161 12.38 -15.91 -7.75
CA LEU A 161 12.45 -14.61 -7.10
C LEU A 161 13.48 -13.70 -7.77
N ILE A 162 14.71 -14.19 -7.95
CA ILE A 162 15.79 -13.38 -8.55
C ILE A 162 15.45 -13.00 -9.99
N ARG A 163 14.79 -13.89 -10.76
CA ARG A 163 14.40 -13.63 -12.14
C ARG A 163 13.20 -12.68 -12.21
N ILE A 164 12.13 -12.95 -11.44
CA ILE A 164 10.83 -12.29 -11.61
C ILE A 164 10.79 -10.91 -10.96
N LEU A 165 11.42 -10.71 -9.79
CA LEU A 165 11.35 -9.42 -9.11
C LEU A 165 11.78 -8.22 -9.97
N PRO A 166 12.88 -8.29 -10.76
CA PRO A 166 13.28 -7.18 -11.62
C PRO A 166 12.54 -7.12 -12.96
N MET A 167 11.80 -8.17 -13.36
CA MET A 167 11.08 -8.17 -14.64
C MET A 167 10.01 -7.08 -14.71
N SER A 168 9.68 -6.67 -15.92
CA SER A 168 8.42 -5.99 -16.18
C SER A 168 7.25 -6.96 -16.05
N ILE A 169 6.08 -6.45 -15.69
CA ILE A 169 4.87 -7.28 -15.66
C ILE A 169 4.49 -7.73 -17.07
N ALA A 170 4.79 -6.93 -18.09
CA ALA A 170 4.54 -7.29 -19.48
C ALA A 170 5.36 -8.53 -19.87
N GLU A 171 6.68 -8.54 -19.63
CA GLU A 171 7.52 -9.71 -19.91
C GLU A 171 7.05 -10.96 -19.16
N LEU A 172 6.73 -10.81 -17.86
CA LEU A 172 6.21 -11.93 -17.07
C LEU A 172 4.93 -12.51 -17.70
N LEU A 173 3.99 -11.67 -18.11
CA LEU A 173 2.71 -12.12 -18.64
C LEU A 173 2.82 -12.65 -20.08
N ASP A 174 3.70 -12.09 -20.90
CA ASP A 174 3.99 -12.59 -22.26
C ASP A 174 4.64 -13.97 -22.25
N ASP A 175 5.44 -14.30 -21.22
CA ASP A 175 5.96 -15.67 -21.02
C ASP A 175 4.85 -16.72 -20.75
N TRP A 176 3.70 -16.29 -20.23
CA TRP A 176 2.62 -17.18 -19.78
C TRP A 176 1.38 -17.19 -20.67
N PHE A 177 0.92 -16.03 -21.14
CA PHE A 177 -0.41 -15.84 -21.70
C PHE A 177 -0.37 -15.17 -23.08
N GLU A 178 -1.40 -15.46 -23.88
CA GLU A 178 -1.59 -14.89 -25.21
C GLU A 178 -2.75 -13.87 -25.24
N ASN A 179 -3.79 -14.07 -24.43
CA ASN A 179 -5.00 -13.24 -24.45
C ASN A 179 -4.75 -11.86 -23.85
N ASP A 180 -5.00 -10.81 -24.64
CA ASP A 180 -4.72 -9.42 -24.26
C ASP A 180 -5.55 -8.96 -23.06
N THR A 181 -6.84 -9.33 -23.01
CA THR A 181 -7.70 -8.93 -21.87
C THR A 181 -7.24 -9.55 -20.56
N LEU A 182 -6.86 -10.85 -20.57
CA LEU A 182 -6.29 -11.51 -19.40
C LEU A 182 -4.99 -10.83 -18.96
N LYS A 183 -4.09 -10.54 -19.91
CA LYS A 183 -2.84 -9.81 -19.64
C LYS A 183 -3.12 -8.40 -19.14
N GLY A 184 -4.11 -7.72 -19.67
CA GLY A 184 -4.53 -6.38 -19.21
C GLY A 184 -4.98 -6.38 -17.74
N ILE A 185 -5.86 -7.32 -17.34
CA ILE A 185 -6.32 -7.47 -15.95
C ILE A 185 -5.15 -7.72 -15.00
N LEU A 186 -4.25 -8.63 -15.36
CA LEU A 186 -3.11 -8.98 -14.52
C LEU A 186 -2.04 -7.88 -14.53
N GLY A 187 -1.79 -7.27 -15.69
CA GLY A 187 -0.88 -6.14 -15.85
C GLY A 187 -1.30 -4.92 -15.02
N ALA A 188 -2.60 -4.69 -14.93
CA ALA A 188 -3.18 -3.66 -14.09
C ALA A 188 -2.75 -3.79 -12.61
N ALA A 189 -2.69 -5.00 -12.06
CA ALA A 189 -2.17 -5.24 -10.70
C ALA A 189 -0.67 -4.91 -10.57
N GLY A 190 0.11 -5.08 -11.63
CA GLY A 190 1.53 -4.75 -11.65
C GLY A 190 1.83 -3.26 -11.66
N VAL A 191 0.88 -2.43 -12.08
CA VAL A 191 1.03 -0.97 -12.13
C VAL A 191 0.16 -0.23 -11.12
N TRP A 192 -0.57 -0.95 -10.27
CA TRP A 192 -1.47 -0.40 -9.27
C TRP A 192 -0.73 0.55 -8.32
N HIS A 193 -1.21 1.79 -8.21
CA HIS A 193 -0.60 2.88 -7.43
C HIS A 193 0.88 3.16 -7.72
N LEU A 194 1.35 2.80 -8.92
CA LEU A 194 2.71 3.00 -9.37
C LEU A 194 2.73 3.92 -10.60
N ARG A 195 3.61 4.91 -10.62
CA ARG A 195 3.77 5.78 -11.79
C ARG A 195 4.79 5.20 -12.77
N GLN A 196 4.50 3.99 -13.23
CA GLN A 196 5.25 3.27 -14.27
C GLN A 196 4.29 2.52 -15.18
N GLY A 197 4.66 2.35 -16.45
CA GLY A 197 3.94 1.50 -17.39
C GLY A 197 4.24 0.01 -17.16
N PRO A 198 3.42 -0.90 -17.71
CA PRO A 198 3.59 -2.34 -17.54
C PRO A 198 4.89 -2.89 -18.13
N ARG A 199 5.53 -2.16 -19.03
CA ARG A 199 6.84 -2.52 -19.63
C ARG A 199 8.04 -2.04 -18.80
N ALA A 200 7.81 -1.30 -17.71
CA ALA A 200 8.89 -0.85 -16.83
C ALA A 200 9.39 -1.97 -15.94
N ALA A 201 10.71 -2.02 -15.73
CA ALA A 201 11.36 -3.00 -14.85
C ALA A 201 10.83 -2.88 -13.39
N GLY A 202 10.68 -4.02 -12.72
CA GLY A 202 10.21 -4.09 -11.34
C GLY A 202 8.70 -4.06 -11.16
N THR A 203 7.90 -3.92 -12.23
CA THR A 203 6.43 -3.96 -12.13
C THR A 203 5.90 -5.36 -11.82
N ALA A 204 6.67 -6.42 -12.11
CA ALA A 204 6.38 -7.77 -11.64
C ALA A 204 6.52 -7.90 -10.10
N PHE A 205 7.45 -7.16 -9.47
CA PHE A 205 7.50 -7.06 -8.01
C PHE A 205 6.21 -6.44 -7.45
N ASN A 206 5.74 -5.32 -8.03
CA ASN A 206 4.52 -4.65 -7.59
C ASN A 206 3.28 -5.57 -7.72
N PHE A 207 3.22 -6.39 -8.77
CA PHE A 207 2.21 -7.43 -8.95
C PHE A 207 2.23 -8.45 -7.80
N LEU A 208 3.40 -8.98 -7.44
CA LEU A 208 3.56 -9.91 -6.32
C LEU A 208 3.25 -9.26 -4.97
N HIS A 209 3.64 -8.00 -4.79
CA HIS A 209 3.35 -7.21 -3.59
C HIS A 209 1.83 -7.10 -3.36
N HIS A 210 1.06 -6.78 -4.38
CA HIS A 210 -0.40 -6.67 -4.30
C HIS A 210 -1.12 -8.03 -4.24
N HIS A 211 -0.43 -9.13 -4.56
CA HIS A 211 -0.93 -10.48 -4.36
C HIS A 211 -0.73 -11.00 -2.92
N ALA A 212 0.06 -10.29 -2.09
CA ALA A 212 0.27 -10.66 -0.69
C ALA A 212 -1.06 -10.72 0.07
N GLY A 213 -1.25 -11.78 0.84
CA GLY A 213 -2.47 -12.04 1.62
C GLY A 213 -3.67 -12.52 0.81
N SER A 214 -3.58 -12.59 -0.50
CA SER A 214 -4.65 -13.10 -1.36
C SER A 214 -4.48 -14.60 -1.65
N PRO A 215 -5.56 -15.36 -1.84
CA PRO A 215 -5.46 -16.76 -2.26
C PRO A 215 -4.91 -16.88 -3.68
N ALA A 216 -4.49 -18.09 -4.06
CA ALA A 216 -4.09 -18.38 -5.43
C ALA A 216 -5.20 -17.99 -6.42
N GLY A 217 -4.85 -17.34 -7.51
CA GLY A 217 -5.78 -16.89 -8.54
C GLY A 217 -6.46 -15.54 -8.29
N VAL A 218 -6.23 -14.90 -7.14
CA VAL A 218 -6.74 -13.55 -6.83
C VAL A 218 -5.56 -12.59 -6.79
N PHE A 219 -5.43 -11.75 -7.80
CA PHE A 219 -4.31 -10.82 -7.96
C PHE A 219 -4.70 -9.38 -7.61
N ARG A 220 -5.34 -9.22 -6.48
CA ARG A 220 -5.75 -7.94 -5.88
C ARG A 220 -5.50 -7.98 -4.38
N PRO A 221 -5.11 -6.85 -3.77
CA PRO A 221 -5.01 -6.80 -2.33
C PRO A 221 -6.39 -7.02 -1.68
N PRO A 222 -6.44 -7.71 -0.54
CA PRO A 222 -7.68 -7.84 0.22
C PRO A 222 -8.11 -6.49 0.77
N TRP A 223 -9.39 -6.38 1.15
CA TRP A 223 -9.97 -5.19 1.77
C TRP A 223 -10.27 -5.46 3.23
N SER A 224 -10.19 -4.41 4.05
CA SER A 224 -10.54 -4.49 5.46
C SER A 224 -11.16 -3.18 5.97
N LYS A 225 -11.77 -3.26 7.15
CA LYS A 225 -12.21 -2.11 7.96
C LYS A 225 -11.28 -1.90 9.15
N LEU A 226 -10.00 -2.18 8.98
CA LEU A 226 -9.02 -2.13 10.08
C LEU A 226 -8.98 -0.75 10.73
N THR A 227 -8.86 0.31 9.95
CA THR A 227 -8.84 1.70 10.44
C THR A 227 -10.10 2.03 11.24
N GLN A 228 -11.28 1.71 10.71
CA GLN A 228 -12.57 1.97 11.37
C GLN A 228 -12.68 1.17 12.67
N THR A 229 -12.30 -0.11 12.66
CA THR A 229 -12.32 -0.98 13.83
C THR A 229 -11.40 -0.45 14.92
N LEU A 230 -10.16 -0.12 14.59
CA LEU A 230 -9.17 0.39 15.55
C LEU A 230 -9.56 1.76 16.10
N ALA A 231 -10.19 2.62 15.29
CA ALA A 231 -10.64 3.95 15.74
C ALA A 231 -11.73 3.91 16.82
N THR A 232 -12.43 2.78 16.95
CA THR A 232 -13.46 2.59 17.98
C THR A 232 -12.99 1.71 19.14
N MET A 233 -11.80 1.12 19.08
CA MET A 233 -11.26 0.30 20.15
C MET A 233 -10.83 1.18 21.34
N PRO A 234 -11.07 0.72 22.59
CA PRO A 234 -10.64 1.46 23.79
C PRO A 234 -9.12 1.40 23.98
N GLY A 235 -8.60 2.30 24.82
CA GLY A 235 -7.21 2.31 25.25
C GLY A 235 -6.33 3.36 24.58
N VAL A 236 -6.85 4.09 23.60
CA VAL A 236 -6.14 5.18 22.91
C VAL A 236 -7.04 6.43 22.88
N GLU A 237 -6.47 7.59 23.22
CA GLU A 237 -7.17 8.87 23.05
C GLU A 237 -6.92 9.38 21.62
N ILE A 238 -7.99 9.78 20.92
CA ILE A 238 -7.90 10.31 19.55
C ILE A 238 -8.44 11.74 19.53
N ARG A 239 -7.59 12.72 19.21
CA ARG A 239 -7.95 14.13 18.98
C ARG A 239 -8.01 14.37 17.48
N ARG A 240 -9.19 14.72 16.99
CA ARG A 240 -9.49 14.94 15.56
C ARG A 240 -9.66 16.41 15.20
N GLY A 241 -9.59 16.69 13.88
CA GLY A 241 -9.88 18.00 13.32
C GLY A 241 -8.78 19.02 13.50
N THR A 242 -7.57 18.59 13.88
CA THR A 242 -6.48 19.52 14.16
C THR A 242 -5.16 18.99 13.58
N ALA A 243 -4.51 19.82 12.78
CA ALA A 243 -3.16 19.57 12.32
C ALA A 243 -2.16 19.80 13.44
N ALA A 244 -1.16 18.94 13.53
CA ALA A 244 -0.09 19.05 14.51
C ALA A 244 1.29 19.18 13.83
N THR A 245 2.15 20.01 14.41
CA THR A 245 3.54 20.16 14.00
C THR A 245 4.46 19.55 15.06
N ILE A 246 5.45 18.75 14.65
CA ILE A 246 6.42 18.13 15.56
C ILE A 246 7.29 19.23 16.18
N VAL A 247 7.45 19.18 17.49
CA VAL A 247 8.37 20.05 18.24
C VAL A 247 9.63 19.25 18.58
N ALA A 248 10.77 19.72 18.07
CA ALA A 248 12.07 19.15 18.39
C ALA A 248 13.01 20.21 18.93
N ARG A 249 13.76 19.88 19.99
CA ARG A 249 14.74 20.74 20.64
C ARG A 249 16.03 19.95 20.92
N GLY A 250 17.16 20.51 20.55
CA GLY A 250 18.45 19.84 20.79
C GLY A 250 18.56 18.44 20.13
N GLY A 251 18.00 18.26 18.93
CA GLY A 251 18.01 16.99 18.21
C GLY A 251 17.06 15.91 18.77
N ARG A 252 16.10 16.29 19.66
CA ARG A 252 15.13 15.38 20.26
C ARG A 252 13.71 15.89 20.06
N ALA A 253 12.78 15.01 19.71
CA ALA A 253 11.36 15.30 19.74
C ALA A 253 10.89 15.43 21.20
N THR A 254 10.17 16.52 21.50
CA THR A 254 9.67 16.83 22.84
C THR A 254 8.14 16.85 22.92
N GLY A 255 7.47 16.70 21.79
CA GLY A 255 6.02 16.72 21.68
C GLY A 255 5.56 17.26 20.34
N VAL A 256 4.34 17.79 20.32
CA VAL A 256 3.73 18.38 19.13
C VAL A 256 3.08 19.72 19.48
N ARG A 257 2.93 20.60 18.49
CA ARG A 257 2.16 21.83 18.59
C ARG A 257 0.87 21.68 17.81
N VAL A 258 -0.24 21.97 18.46
CA VAL A 258 -1.60 21.93 17.92
C VAL A 258 -2.19 23.34 18.06
N GLY A 259 -2.25 24.10 16.97
CA GLY A 259 -2.56 25.53 17.05
C GLY A 259 -1.53 26.26 17.94
N ASN A 260 -2.01 26.88 19.04
CA ASN A 260 -1.16 27.55 20.02
C ASN A 260 -0.77 26.66 21.22
N GLU A 261 -1.33 25.45 21.33
CA GLU A 261 -1.05 24.51 22.41
C GLU A 261 0.17 23.64 22.09
N GLU A 262 1.12 23.55 23.00
CA GLU A 262 2.22 22.59 22.93
C GLU A 262 1.91 21.41 23.87
N ILE A 263 1.83 20.21 23.29
CA ILE A 263 1.53 18.96 23.98
C ILE A 263 2.83 18.18 24.10
N SER A 264 3.32 17.99 25.33
CA SER A 264 4.58 17.32 25.60
C SER A 264 4.44 15.79 25.53
N ALA A 265 5.45 15.13 24.96
CA ALA A 265 5.54 13.67 24.93
C ALA A 265 7.00 13.20 24.97
N THR A 266 7.21 11.99 25.46
CA THR A 266 8.53 11.33 25.44
C THR A 266 8.89 10.84 24.04
N LEU A 267 7.88 10.39 23.27
CA LEU A 267 8.01 9.87 21.92
C LEU A 267 6.99 10.55 21.00
N VAL A 268 7.38 10.77 19.73
CA VAL A 268 6.48 11.16 18.66
C VAL A 268 6.62 10.14 17.53
N VAL A 269 5.50 9.64 17.03
CA VAL A 269 5.48 8.68 15.92
C VAL A 269 4.63 9.26 14.80
N SER A 270 5.21 9.41 13.61
CA SER A 270 4.49 9.96 12.46
C SER A 270 4.06 8.86 11.49
N SER A 271 2.77 8.84 11.17
CA SER A 271 2.22 8.03 10.09
C SER A 271 2.13 8.82 8.77
N ALA A 272 2.40 10.12 8.80
CA ALA A 272 2.48 10.93 7.59
C ALA A 272 3.68 10.53 6.70
N ASP A 273 3.65 10.99 5.46
CA ASP A 273 4.78 10.76 4.56
C ASP A 273 6.07 11.44 5.07
N PRO A 274 7.25 10.90 4.68
CA PRO A 274 8.52 11.42 5.18
C PRO A 274 8.76 12.90 4.85
N ARG A 275 8.36 13.39 3.67
CA ARG A 275 8.56 14.80 3.30
C ARG A 275 7.75 15.73 4.20
N THR A 276 6.47 15.41 4.41
CA THR A 276 5.58 16.14 5.32
C THR A 276 6.10 16.08 6.75
N THR A 277 6.52 14.90 7.21
CA THR A 277 7.05 14.72 8.58
C THR A 277 8.26 15.60 8.85
N PHE A 278 9.19 15.72 7.91
CA PHE A 278 10.43 16.45 8.10
C PHE A 278 10.39 17.91 7.63
N GLU A 279 9.28 18.41 7.06
CA GLU A 279 9.22 19.74 6.44
C GLU A 279 9.68 20.85 7.40
N HIS A 280 9.19 20.87 8.62
CA HIS A 280 9.53 21.87 9.62
C HIS A 280 10.79 21.53 10.43
N LEU A 281 11.35 20.34 10.23
CA LEU A 281 12.54 19.86 10.94
C LEU A 281 13.83 20.01 10.14
N LYS A 282 13.75 20.40 8.86
CA LYS A 282 14.91 20.56 7.95
C LYS A 282 16.09 21.31 8.55
N PRO A 283 15.90 22.41 9.32
CA PRO A 283 17.04 23.14 9.91
C PRO A 283 17.82 22.35 10.98
N GLN A 284 17.25 21.25 11.50
CA GLN A 284 17.87 20.41 12.53
C GLN A 284 18.40 19.09 11.96
N LEU A 285 18.33 18.91 10.65
CA LEU A 285 18.67 17.66 9.94
C LEU A 285 19.91 17.87 9.07
N ASP A 286 20.68 16.80 8.90
CA ASP A 286 21.79 16.78 7.96
C ASP A 286 21.30 17.00 6.52
N ALA A 287 22.08 17.75 5.74
CA ALA A 287 21.73 18.12 4.37
C ALA A 287 21.62 16.90 3.43
N GLU A 288 22.40 15.85 3.68
CA GLU A 288 22.34 14.61 2.90
C GLU A 288 21.03 13.88 3.16
N PHE A 289 20.60 13.77 4.44
CA PHE A 289 19.33 13.20 4.81
C PHE A 289 18.15 14.00 4.20
N VAL A 290 18.18 15.34 4.29
CA VAL A 290 17.14 16.21 3.69
C VAL A 290 17.04 15.98 2.18
N ARG A 291 18.18 15.89 1.51
CA ARG A 291 18.25 15.59 0.07
C ARG A 291 17.70 14.20 -0.24
N ALA A 292 18.06 13.18 0.54
CA ALA A 292 17.57 11.82 0.34
C ALA A 292 16.04 11.74 0.49
N VAL A 293 15.48 12.38 1.52
CA VAL A 293 14.01 12.48 1.71
C VAL A 293 13.35 13.26 0.55
N GLY A 294 13.99 14.34 0.08
CA GLY A 294 13.53 15.10 -1.09
C GLY A 294 13.49 14.29 -2.38
N ASN A 295 14.36 13.29 -2.52
CA ASN A 295 14.47 12.44 -3.71
C ASN A 295 13.52 11.23 -3.70
N ILE A 296 12.79 10.97 -2.61
CA ILE A 296 11.79 9.89 -2.59
C ILE A 296 10.82 10.08 -3.77
N LYS A 297 10.69 9.06 -4.61
CA LYS A 297 9.70 9.06 -5.70
C LYS A 297 8.31 8.90 -5.09
N MET A 298 7.51 9.97 -5.08
CA MET A 298 6.17 9.96 -4.48
C MET A 298 5.21 10.91 -5.22
N ARG A 299 5.20 10.83 -6.53
CA ARG A 299 4.28 11.62 -7.34
C ARG A 299 2.89 11.00 -7.27
N ALA A 300 1.89 11.81 -6.93
CA ALA A 300 0.50 11.36 -7.01
C ALA A 300 0.19 10.86 -8.43
N CYS A 301 -0.45 9.69 -8.52
CA CYS A 301 -0.76 9.05 -9.79
C CYS A 301 -2.16 8.42 -9.84
N VAL A 302 -2.97 8.63 -8.80
CA VAL A 302 -4.32 8.09 -8.72
C VAL A 302 -5.28 9.17 -8.26
N VAL A 303 -6.27 9.46 -9.11
CA VAL A 303 -7.48 10.23 -8.77
C VAL A 303 -8.50 9.24 -8.23
N ARG A 304 -9.13 9.57 -7.12
CA ARG A 304 -10.23 8.79 -6.53
C ARG A 304 -11.56 9.47 -6.83
N GLY A 305 -12.62 8.69 -6.79
CA GLY A 305 -13.95 9.24 -7.00
C GLY A 305 -15.04 8.25 -6.63
N ALA A 306 -16.27 8.65 -6.93
CA ALA A 306 -17.43 7.82 -6.74
C ALA A 306 -18.32 7.85 -7.98
N TRP A 307 -19.04 6.77 -8.22
CA TRP A 307 -20.12 6.75 -9.19
C TRP A 307 -21.47 6.54 -8.50
N ARG A 308 -22.47 7.25 -9.00
CA ARG A 308 -23.85 7.12 -8.54
C ARG A 308 -24.57 6.15 -9.47
N GLY A 309 -24.84 4.96 -9.04
CA GLY A 309 -25.55 3.93 -9.81
C GLY A 309 -25.72 2.67 -8.98
N ASN A 310 -26.37 1.66 -9.55
CA ASN A 310 -26.40 0.33 -8.94
C ASN A 310 -24.97 -0.26 -9.02
N GLY A 311 -24.09 0.17 -8.12
CA GLY A 311 -22.69 -0.17 -8.12
C GLY A 311 -22.50 -1.65 -8.44
N SER A 312 -21.61 -1.95 -9.35
CA SER A 312 -21.30 -3.35 -9.66
C SER A 312 -20.84 -4.04 -8.39
N ARG A 313 -21.55 -5.10 -7.98
CA ARG A 313 -21.07 -5.95 -6.87
C ARG A 313 -19.73 -6.62 -7.18
N VAL A 314 -19.39 -6.68 -8.48
CA VAL A 314 -18.13 -7.23 -8.99
C VAL A 314 -17.22 -6.05 -9.34
N PRO A 315 -15.99 -5.99 -8.81
CA PRO A 315 -15.01 -4.98 -9.20
C PRO A 315 -14.78 -5.02 -10.73
N LEU A 316 -14.75 -3.84 -11.34
CA LEU A 316 -14.50 -3.68 -12.76
C LEU A 316 -13.07 -3.16 -12.98
N CYS A 317 -12.38 -3.72 -13.98
CA CYS A 317 -11.08 -3.27 -14.45
C CYS A 317 -11.17 -2.89 -15.93
N VAL A 318 -10.97 -1.63 -16.25
CA VAL A 318 -10.90 -1.17 -17.64
C VAL A 318 -9.43 -1.07 -18.04
N ALA A 319 -8.89 -2.22 -18.43
CA ALA A 319 -7.53 -2.42 -18.92
C ALA A 319 -7.54 -3.54 -19.98
N PRO A 320 -8.00 -3.29 -21.20
CA PRO A 320 -8.22 -4.32 -22.21
C PRO A 320 -6.93 -4.99 -22.72
N SER A 321 -5.76 -4.38 -22.52
CA SER A 321 -4.48 -4.93 -22.91
C SER A 321 -3.32 -4.27 -22.16
N LEU A 322 -2.11 -4.85 -22.25
CA LEU A 322 -0.87 -4.24 -21.77
C LEU A 322 -0.55 -2.95 -22.53
N ASP A 323 -0.80 -2.90 -23.83
CA ASP A 323 -0.58 -1.69 -24.65
C ASP A 323 -1.50 -0.55 -24.24
N TYR A 324 -2.75 -0.86 -23.87
CA TYR A 324 -3.67 0.13 -23.30
C TYR A 324 -3.10 0.78 -22.03
N LEU A 325 -2.57 -0.03 -21.13
CA LEU A 325 -1.93 0.44 -19.89
C LEU A 325 -0.68 1.27 -20.17
N GLU A 326 0.12 0.87 -21.17
CA GLU A 326 1.32 1.62 -21.57
C GLU A 326 0.97 3.00 -22.17
N HIS A 327 -0.04 3.07 -23.06
CA HIS A 327 -0.52 4.34 -23.60
C HIS A 327 -1.10 5.26 -22.51
N ALA A 328 -1.86 4.69 -21.56
CA ALA A 328 -2.36 5.46 -20.43
C ALA A 328 -1.20 6.04 -19.57
N TYR A 329 -0.11 5.28 -19.40
CA TYR A 329 1.08 5.75 -18.72
C TYR A 329 1.84 6.83 -19.50
N ASP A 330 1.94 6.70 -20.83
CA ASP A 330 2.65 7.68 -21.66
C ASP A 330 2.07 9.08 -21.50
N ASP A 331 0.76 9.25 -21.47
CA ASP A 331 0.13 10.54 -21.19
C ASP A 331 0.56 11.07 -19.81
N ALA A 332 0.51 10.22 -18.77
CA ALA A 332 0.88 10.60 -17.41
C ALA A 332 2.38 10.95 -17.28
N LYS A 333 3.25 10.31 -18.04
CA LYS A 333 4.68 10.60 -18.11
C LYS A 333 4.94 12.05 -18.49
N TYR A 334 4.12 12.59 -19.37
CA TYR A 334 4.15 13.99 -19.80
C TYR A 334 3.24 14.91 -18.98
N GLY A 335 2.69 14.43 -17.86
CA GLY A 335 1.86 15.23 -16.95
C GLY A 335 0.44 15.49 -17.42
N ARG A 336 -0.07 14.72 -18.36
CA ARG A 336 -1.43 14.83 -18.90
C ARG A 336 -2.30 13.67 -18.40
N PRO A 337 -3.59 13.90 -18.06
CA PRO A 337 -4.55 12.82 -17.88
C PRO A 337 -4.74 12.05 -19.19
N SER A 338 -4.78 10.72 -19.11
CA SER A 338 -4.89 9.89 -20.32
C SER A 338 -6.18 10.12 -21.09
N ALA A 339 -6.07 10.07 -22.41
CA ALA A 339 -7.23 10.00 -23.30
C ALA A 339 -8.00 8.67 -23.13
N GLN A 340 -7.29 7.61 -22.75
CA GLN A 340 -7.81 6.28 -22.45
C GLN A 340 -7.46 5.90 -21.02
N PRO A 341 -8.22 6.36 -20.00
CA PRO A 341 -7.84 6.18 -18.62
C PRO A 341 -7.95 4.73 -18.19
N TYR A 342 -6.91 4.23 -17.49
CA TYR A 342 -7.03 3.01 -16.73
C TYR A 342 -7.90 3.26 -15.50
N VAL A 343 -9.02 2.55 -15.40
CA VAL A 343 -10.03 2.73 -14.37
C VAL A 343 -10.30 1.42 -13.66
N GLU A 344 -10.36 1.48 -12.34
CA GLU A 344 -10.94 0.42 -11.52
C GLU A 344 -12.12 0.97 -10.72
N ALA A 345 -13.22 0.22 -10.72
CA ALA A 345 -14.41 0.54 -9.95
C ALA A 345 -14.71 -0.60 -8.98
N MET A 346 -14.91 -0.28 -7.70
CA MET A 346 -15.15 -1.21 -6.60
C MET A 346 -16.37 -0.74 -5.80
N GLY A 347 -17.52 -1.37 -6.02
CA GLY A 347 -18.77 -0.86 -5.48
C GLY A 347 -19.09 0.52 -6.06
N THR A 348 -19.12 1.54 -5.21
CA THR A 348 -19.31 2.94 -5.62
C THR A 348 -18.00 3.70 -5.75
N GLU A 349 -16.86 3.14 -5.36
CA GLU A 349 -15.55 3.79 -5.41
C GLU A 349 -14.89 3.60 -6.77
N ILE A 350 -14.28 4.67 -7.28
CA ILE A 350 -13.54 4.69 -8.54
C ILE A 350 -12.10 5.08 -8.26
N HIS A 351 -11.16 4.36 -8.86
CA HIS A 351 -9.75 4.70 -8.92
C HIS A 351 -9.36 4.92 -10.37
N VAL A 352 -8.89 6.11 -10.70
CA VAL A 352 -8.35 6.44 -12.03
C VAL A 352 -6.84 6.52 -11.91
N GLN A 353 -6.17 5.51 -12.43
CA GLN A 353 -4.71 5.41 -12.42
C GLN A 353 -4.11 6.38 -13.44
N TYR A 354 -2.90 6.82 -13.19
CA TYR A 354 -2.14 7.75 -14.01
C TYR A 354 -2.72 9.16 -14.12
N ALA A 355 -3.61 9.54 -13.19
CA ALA A 355 -4.13 10.88 -13.06
C ALA A 355 -3.75 11.46 -11.69
N ALA A 356 -3.15 12.65 -11.67
CA ALA A 356 -2.88 13.41 -10.45
C ALA A 356 -3.85 14.58 -10.28
N THR A 357 -4.43 15.04 -11.39
CA THR A 357 -5.37 16.16 -11.45
C THR A 357 -6.64 15.75 -12.17
N VAL A 358 -7.71 16.47 -11.93
CA VAL A 358 -8.98 16.31 -12.61
C VAL A 358 -9.14 17.45 -13.61
N ASP A 359 -9.07 17.13 -14.91
CA ASP A 359 -9.46 18.08 -15.96
C ASP A 359 -10.96 18.01 -16.27
N ALA A 360 -11.46 18.99 -17.01
CA ALA A 360 -12.88 19.11 -17.34
C ALA A 360 -13.46 17.89 -18.11
N GLY A 361 -12.62 17.10 -18.79
CA GLY A 361 -13.04 15.95 -19.59
C GLY A 361 -12.81 14.59 -18.91
N LEU A 362 -12.07 14.53 -17.80
CA LEU A 362 -11.69 13.25 -17.20
C LEU A 362 -12.92 12.46 -16.72
N ALA A 363 -13.89 13.11 -16.07
CA ALA A 363 -15.11 12.44 -15.61
C ALA A 363 -15.90 11.83 -16.79
N ALA A 364 -15.97 12.52 -17.92
CA ALA A 364 -16.64 12.00 -19.13
C ALA A 364 -15.89 10.80 -19.74
N ARG A 365 -14.54 10.85 -19.78
CA ARG A 365 -13.73 9.71 -20.25
C ARG A 365 -13.88 8.49 -19.34
N VAL A 366 -13.88 8.71 -18.03
CA VAL A 366 -14.11 7.65 -17.04
C VAL A 366 -15.50 7.05 -17.16
N ALA A 367 -16.53 7.90 -17.31
CA ALA A 367 -17.90 7.45 -17.51
C ALA A 367 -18.04 6.59 -18.77
N THR A 368 -17.45 7.03 -19.89
CA THR A 368 -17.39 6.28 -21.13
C THR A 368 -16.71 4.92 -20.92
N ALA A 369 -15.56 4.89 -20.24
CA ALA A 369 -14.82 3.67 -19.94
C ALA A 369 -15.63 2.67 -19.09
N LEU A 370 -16.45 3.17 -18.16
CA LEU A 370 -17.32 2.37 -17.31
C LEU A 370 -18.68 2.02 -17.95
N GLY A 371 -19.02 2.65 -19.10
CA GLY A 371 -20.32 2.48 -19.78
C GLY A 371 -21.48 3.12 -19.00
N VAL A 372 -21.24 4.26 -18.34
CA VAL A 372 -22.23 5.01 -17.55
C VAL A 372 -22.33 6.46 -18.02
N SER A 373 -23.30 7.21 -17.49
CA SER A 373 -23.44 8.64 -17.78
C SER A 373 -22.46 9.48 -16.96
N SER A 374 -21.97 10.58 -17.53
CA SER A 374 -20.94 11.43 -16.89
C SER A 374 -21.42 12.13 -15.62
N ASP A 375 -22.71 12.40 -15.47
CA ASP A 375 -23.31 12.97 -14.25
C ASP A 375 -23.30 11.99 -13.06
N GLN A 376 -23.10 10.70 -13.35
CA GLN A 376 -22.96 9.65 -12.32
C GLN A 376 -21.55 9.56 -11.76
N VAL A 377 -20.55 10.22 -12.37
CA VAL A 377 -19.14 10.13 -11.97
C VAL A 377 -18.70 11.42 -11.27
N THR A 378 -18.22 11.31 -10.07
CA THR A 378 -17.58 12.40 -9.31
C THR A 378 -16.13 12.02 -9.02
N LEU A 379 -15.19 12.89 -9.38
CA LEU A 379 -13.77 12.68 -9.17
C LEU A 379 -13.19 13.75 -8.24
N GLU A 380 -12.24 13.35 -7.40
CA GLU A 380 -11.52 14.22 -6.48
C GLU A 380 -10.03 14.26 -6.87
N PRO A 381 -9.40 15.44 -6.90
CA PRO A 381 -7.96 15.54 -7.13
C PRO A 381 -7.18 14.66 -6.17
N ALA A 382 -6.03 14.13 -6.62
CA ALA A 382 -5.16 13.34 -5.77
C ALA A 382 -4.63 14.19 -4.60
N ASN A 383 -4.80 13.70 -3.37
CA ASN A 383 -4.24 14.31 -2.17
C ASN A 383 -2.98 13.55 -1.75
N GLY A 384 -1.86 13.86 -2.41
CA GLY A 384 -0.59 13.19 -2.16
C GLY A 384 -0.51 11.78 -2.77
N HIS A 385 0.49 11.03 -2.36
CA HIS A 385 0.73 9.65 -2.78
C HIS A 385 0.21 8.67 -1.73
N LEU A 386 -0.75 7.81 -2.08
CA LEU A 386 -1.42 6.90 -1.14
C LEU A 386 -0.45 5.98 -0.36
N TYR A 387 0.66 5.60 -0.97
CA TYR A 387 1.66 4.73 -0.36
C TYR A 387 2.87 5.50 0.18
N HIS A 388 2.82 6.82 0.23
CA HIS A 388 3.91 7.69 0.69
C HIS A 388 5.25 7.41 0.00
N GLY A 389 5.20 7.02 -1.25
CA GLY A 389 6.31 6.71 -2.13
C GLY A 389 6.04 5.51 -3.02
N ASP A 390 6.55 5.57 -4.25
CA ASP A 390 6.43 4.50 -5.24
C ASP A 390 7.03 3.19 -4.71
N LEU A 391 6.43 2.06 -5.08
CA LEU A 391 6.95 0.72 -4.77
C LEU A 391 7.92 0.25 -5.87
N THR A 392 8.92 1.05 -6.16
CA THR A 392 10.00 0.71 -7.08
C THR A 392 11.12 -0.03 -6.36
N LEU A 393 11.89 -0.87 -7.07
CA LEU A 393 12.94 -1.71 -6.46
C LEU A 393 14.00 -0.91 -5.69
N ASP A 394 14.24 0.33 -6.06
CA ASP A 394 15.14 1.26 -5.38
C ASP A 394 14.51 1.97 -4.16
N GLN A 395 13.24 1.67 -3.85
CA GLN A 395 12.49 2.25 -2.73
C GLN A 395 11.75 1.20 -1.88
N ILE A 396 12.24 -0.02 -1.82
CA ILE A 396 11.66 -1.11 -1.02
C ILE A 396 12.65 -1.64 0.02
N LEU A 397 12.14 -2.44 0.97
CA LEU A 397 12.93 -3.09 2.02
C LEU A 397 13.80 -2.09 2.78
N PHE A 398 15.13 -2.32 2.81
CA PHE A 398 16.11 -1.50 3.50
C PHE A 398 16.40 -0.14 2.83
N MET A 399 15.85 0.09 1.63
CA MET A 399 15.93 1.39 0.95
C MET A 399 14.79 2.34 1.34
N ARG A 400 13.77 1.88 2.11
CA ARG A 400 12.57 2.64 2.44
C ARG A 400 12.51 3.06 3.90
N PRO A 401 12.32 4.34 4.28
CA PRO A 401 12.08 5.53 3.42
C PRO A 401 13.30 5.99 2.65
N VAL A 402 14.48 5.90 3.26
CA VAL A 402 15.78 6.21 2.65
C VAL A 402 16.84 5.24 3.20
N PRO A 403 17.91 4.94 2.44
CA PRO A 403 19.00 4.08 2.91
C PRO A 403 19.54 4.53 4.28
N GLY A 404 19.90 3.57 5.13
CA GLY A 404 20.37 3.81 6.49
C GLY A 404 19.28 4.09 7.53
N TRP A 405 18.04 4.38 7.10
CA TRP A 405 16.91 4.74 8.00
C TRP A 405 15.68 3.85 7.84
N SER A 406 15.85 2.63 7.41
CA SER A 406 14.76 1.69 7.09
C SER A 406 14.04 1.10 8.32
N ARG A 407 14.54 1.37 9.54
CA ARG A 407 14.03 0.74 10.77
C ARG A 407 13.17 1.69 11.60
N TYR A 408 12.34 2.49 10.94
CA TYR A 408 11.36 3.40 11.57
C TYR A 408 11.95 4.55 12.39
N ARG A 409 13.25 4.51 12.74
CA ARG A 409 13.98 5.59 13.42
C ARG A 409 14.20 6.77 12.49
N THR A 410 14.49 7.91 13.09
CA THR A 410 14.87 9.14 12.38
C THR A 410 16.13 9.74 12.99
N PRO A 411 16.79 10.71 12.33
CA PRO A 411 17.90 11.44 12.94
C PRO A 411 17.52 12.24 14.20
N ILE A 412 16.22 12.51 14.40
CA ILE A 412 15.72 13.19 15.61
C ILE A 412 15.39 12.13 16.66
N HIS A 413 16.08 12.15 17.79
CA HIS A 413 15.82 11.23 18.90
C HIS A 413 14.37 11.30 19.38
N GLY A 414 13.75 10.16 19.63
CA GLY A 414 12.36 10.08 20.08
C GLY A 414 11.33 10.37 18.97
N LEU A 415 11.76 10.58 17.72
CA LEU A 415 10.89 10.65 16.55
C LEU A 415 11.01 9.38 15.73
N TYR A 416 9.86 8.77 15.44
CA TYR A 416 9.76 7.56 14.63
C TYR A 416 8.77 7.75 13.47
N LEU A 417 8.91 6.94 12.42
CA LEU A 417 7.96 6.84 11.33
C LEU A 417 7.22 5.50 11.42
N CYS A 418 5.92 5.48 11.12
CA CYS A 418 5.13 4.25 11.07
C CYS A 418 4.20 4.14 9.85
N GLY A 419 4.18 5.19 9.02
CA GLY A 419 3.30 5.23 7.85
C GLY A 419 3.75 4.34 6.69
N PRO A 420 2.96 4.26 5.61
CA PRO A 420 3.27 3.45 4.42
C PRO A 420 4.53 3.93 3.68
N GLY A 421 5.08 5.11 4.03
CA GLY A 421 6.41 5.56 3.60
C GLY A 421 7.58 4.74 4.16
N THR A 422 7.35 3.83 5.11
CA THR A 422 8.34 2.92 5.67
C THR A 422 8.10 1.47 5.21
N HIS A 423 9.04 0.55 5.53
CA HIS A 423 8.86 -0.88 5.24
C HIS A 423 7.59 -1.43 5.94
N PRO A 424 6.78 -2.28 5.28
CA PRO A 424 6.94 -2.87 3.93
C PRO A 424 6.42 -2.01 2.78
N GLY A 425 5.84 -0.86 3.02
CA GLY A 425 5.22 -0.01 2.02
C GLY A 425 3.70 -0.01 2.12
N GLY A 426 3.05 0.74 1.24
CA GLY A 426 1.59 0.76 1.11
C GLY A 426 1.04 -0.56 0.57
N GLY A 427 -0.26 -0.81 0.75
CA GLY A 427 -0.88 -2.09 0.35
C GLY A 427 -0.73 -3.22 1.38
N ILE A 428 -0.03 -2.97 2.51
CA ILE A 428 0.10 -3.90 3.64
C ILE A 428 -0.36 -3.18 4.90
N ALA A 429 -1.67 -3.26 5.16
CA ALA A 429 -2.33 -2.44 6.17
C ALA A 429 -1.87 -2.78 7.61
N GLY A 430 -1.42 -1.77 8.33
CA GLY A 430 -0.98 -1.88 9.71
C GLY A 430 0.39 -2.53 9.93
N ALA A 431 1.02 -3.10 8.90
CA ALA A 431 2.31 -3.80 9.06
C ALA A 431 3.43 -2.85 9.47
N ALA A 432 3.56 -1.71 8.81
CA ALA A 432 4.55 -0.70 9.16
C ALA A 432 4.34 -0.21 10.60
N GLY A 433 3.08 0.01 10.99
CA GLY A 433 2.73 0.40 12.36
C GLY A 433 3.12 -0.65 13.40
N ARG A 434 2.82 -1.93 13.16
CA ARG A 434 3.22 -3.03 14.05
C ARG A 434 4.74 -3.13 14.18
N ASN A 435 5.43 -3.10 13.06
CA ASN A 435 6.89 -3.22 13.05
C ASN A 435 7.55 -2.03 13.75
N ALA A 436 7.06 -0.80 13.53
CA ALA A 436 7.51 0.42 14.22
C ALA A 436 7.30 0.29 15.74
N ALA A 437 6.10 -0.09 16.19
CA ALA A 437 5.81 -0.28 17.60
C ALA A 437 6.75 -1.30 18.26
N ARG A 438 7.03 -2.43 17.58
CA ARG A 438 7.97 -3.45 18.08
C ARG A 438 9.41 -2.94 18.19
N VAL A 439 9.83 -2.07 17.27
CA VAL A 439 11.17 -1.42 17.36
C VAL A 439 11.17 -0.46 18.54
N ILE A 440 10.19 0.42 18.67
CA ILE A 440 10.07 1.38 19.79
C ILE A 440 10.09 0.66 21.14
N LEU A 441 9.26 -0.38 21.33
CA LEU A 441 9.16 -1.12 22.59
C LEU A 441 10.42 -1.92 22.97
N LYS A 442 11.32 -2.17 22.04
CA LYS A 442 12.63 -2.79 22.33
C LYS A 442 13.66 -1.76 22.82
N GLU A 443 13.44 -0.48 22.55
CA GLU A 443 14.39 0.61 22.82
C GLU A 443 14.01 1.44 24.04
N THR A 444 12.75 1.35 24.49
CA THR A 444 12.17 2.16 25.58
C THR A 444 11.51 1.31 26.65
#